data_adc6987ba56ea9e4f140f44f2d339391
#
_entry.id   adc6987ba56ea9e4f140f44f2d339391
#
_cell.length_a   1.000
_cell.length_b   1.000
_cell.length_c   1.000
_cell.angle_alpha   90.00
_cell.angle_beta   90.00
_cell.angle_gamma   90.00
#
_symmetry.space_group_name_H-M   'P 1'
#
loop_
_entity.id
_entity.type
_entity.pdbx_description
1 polymer ?
#
loop_
_entity_poly.entity_id
_entity_poly.type
_entity_poly.pdbx_seq_one_letter_code
_entity_poly.pdbx_strand_id
1 'polypeptide(L)'
;MVVRQKQRFRNQQIGVIRADMSVANSLADISNSMERISNTAFREAAVRAEEKGRKFVADLPDNQIMGINEEGQPVNLLNDLRTSLSTKGYGTIAKRTIEREIRRRFATVAKNTYVNKAAELSAKYRFQPTKFQEEFSNFLLTQAQPYDGEYRNAILDGGTAYGAAVKSNIVKNSLINQQRISAENWSVEAEKTY
;
A
#
# COMPACT_ATOMS: atom_id res chain seq x y z
N MET A 1 5.63 -70.26 -49.40
CA MET A 1 6.03 -68.89 -49.83
C MET A 1 5.20 -67.76 -49.18
N VAL A 2 4.08 -68.07 -48.62
CA VAL A 2 3.15 -67.10 -48.03
C VAL A 2 3.59 -66.54 -46.65
N VAL A 3 4.36 -67.29 -45.87
CA VAL A 3 4.76 -66.90 -44.50
C VAL A 3 5.82 -65.79 -44.48
N ARG A 4 6.73 -65.73 -45.44
CA ARG A 4 7.76 -64.69 -45.50
C ARG A 4 7.22 -63.25 -45.86
N GLN A 5 6.15 -63.21 -46.65
CA GLN A 5 5.51 -61.89 -46.98
C GLN A 5 4.81 -61.30 -45.77
N LYS A 6 4.11 -62.14 -44.98
CA LYS A 6 3.43 -61.60 -43.76
C LYS A 6 4.42 -61.06 -42.71
N GLN A 7 5.59 -61.66 -42.56
CA GLN A 7 6.59 -61.15 -41.63
C GLN A 7 7.25 -59.85 -42.09
N ARG A 8 7.47 -59.71 -43.42
CA ARG A 8 7.97 -58.39 -43.95
C ARG A 8 6.99 -57.26 -43.77
N PHE A 9 5.72 -57.47 -43.99
CA PHE A 9 4.70 -56.45 -43.77
C PHE A 9 4.56 -56.05 -42.29
N ARG A 10 4.65 -57.04 -41.39
CA ARG A 10 4.57 -56.76 -39.95
C ARG A 10 5.76 -55.97 -39.44
N ASN A 11 6.96 -56.24 -39.92
CA ASN A 11 8.15 -55.51 -39.55
C ASN A 11 8.20 -54.08 -40.12
N GLN A 12 7.64 -53.84 -41.32
CA GLN A 12 7.53 -52.48 -41.89
C GLN A 12 6.52 -51.63 -41.12
N GLN A 13 5.37 -52.19 -40.73
CA GLN A 13 4.38 -51.46 -39.92
C GLN A 13 4.92 -51.11 -38.52
N ILE A 14 5.67 -52.01 -37.89
CA ILE A 14 6.27 -51.72 -36.56
C ILE A 14 7.35 -50.63 -36.69
N GLY A 15 8.10 -50.61 -37.77
CA GLY A 15 9.11 -49.58 -38.05
C GLY A 15 8.49 -48.20 -38.23
N VAL A 16 7.41 -48.12 -39.03
CA VAL A 16 6.65 -46.86 -39.25
C VAL A 16 6.01 -46.37 -37.97
N ILE A 17 5.35 -47.22 -37.20
CA ILE A 17 4.71 -46.82 -35.91
C ILE A 17 5.79 -46.33 -34.92
N ARG A 18 6.97 -46.93 -34.85
CA ARG A 18 8.05 -46.47 -33.98
C ARG A 18 8.63 -45.11 -34.43
N ALA A 19 8.76 -44.89 -35.76
CA ALA A 19 9.20 -43.61 -36.29
C ALA A 19 8.20 -42.51 -36.00
N ASP A 20 6.89 -42.75 -36.18
CA ASP A 20 5.83 -41.79 -35.88
C ASP A 20 5.75 -41.47 -34.39
N MET A 21 5.92 -42.44 -33.51
CA MET A 21 5.98 -42.22 -32.08
C MET A 21 7.22 -41.40 -31.65
N SER A 22 8.35 -41.59 -32.29
CA SER A 22 9.57 -40.81 -32.04
C SER A 22 9.39 -39.34 -32.45
N VAL A 23 8.79 -39.11 -33.63
CA VAL A 23 8.46 -37.73 -34.10
C VAL A 23 7.43 -37.07 -33.21
N ALA A 24 6.38 -37.80 -32.81
CA ALA A 24 5.36 -37.29 -31.89
C ALA A 24 5.96 -36.91 -30.52
N ASN A 25 6.84 -37.73 -29.95
CA ASN A 25 7.53 -37.41 -28.71
C ASN A 25 8.47 -36.20 -28.86
N SER A 26 9.20 -36.11 -29.97
CA SER A 26 10.07 -34.93 -30.23
C SER A 26 9.26 -33.65 -30.39
N LEU A 27 8.10 -33.68 -31.02
CA LEU A 27 7.17 -32.53 -31.11
C LEU A 27 6.61 -32.15 -29.75
N ALA A 28 6.24 -33.13 -28.91
CA ALA A 28 5.79 -32.86 -27.55
C ALA A 28 6.90 -32.24 -26.69
N ASP A 29 8.14 -32.68 -26.81
CA ASP A 29 9.28 -32.11 -26.10
C ASP A 29 9.60 -30.69 -26.55
N ILE A 30 9.49 -30.41 -27.87
CA ILE A 30 9.62 -29.05 -28.41
C ILE A 30 8.49 -28.15 -27.88
N SER A 31 7.25 -28.62 -27.90
CA SER A 31 6.10 -27.87 -27.39
C SER A 31 6.27 -27.54 -25.90
N ASN A 32 6.64 -28.52 -25.07
CA ASN A 32 6.91 -28.33 -23.65
C ASN A 32 8.07 -27.36 -23.40
N SER A 33 9.12 -27.42 -24.25
CA SER A 33 10.26 -26.51 -24.15
C SER A 33 9.87 -25.08 -24.52
N MET A 34 9.08 -24.89 -25.59
CA MET A 34 8.53 -23.61 -25.98
C MET A 34 7.62 -23.00 -24.91
N GLU A 35 6.77 -23.81 -24.29
CA GLU A 35 5.91 -23.36 -23.19
C GLU A 35 6.74 -22.92 -21.99
N ARG A 36 7.78 -23.66 -21.60
CA ARG A 36 8.70 -23.28 -20.52
C ARG A 36 9.44 -21.97 -20.83
N ILE A 37 9.95 -21.82 -22.04
CA ILE A 37 10.62 -20.58 -22.48
C ILE A 37 9.66 -19.40 -22.47
N SER A 38 8.44 -19.58 -23.00
CA SER A 38 7.40 -18.56 -23.00
C SER A 38 7.03 -18.14 -21.59
N ASN A 39 6.80 -19.10 -20.68
CA ASN A 39 6.46 -18.84 -19.30
C ASN A 39 7.60 -18.12 -18.55
N THR A 40 8.85 -18.47 -18.82
CA THR A 40 10.02 -17.82 -18.22
C THR A 40 10.17 -16.40 -18.72
N ALA A 41 10.09 -16.17 -20.04
CA ALA A 41 10.15 -14.84 -20.63
C ALA A 41 9.00 -13.93 -20.16
N PHE A 42 7.79 -14.48 -20.01
CA PHE A 42 6.65 -13.75 -19.48
C PHE A 42 6.85 -13.37 -18.00
N ARG A 43 7.38 -14.27 -17.17
CA ARG A 43 7.70 -13.99 -15.77
C ARG A 43 8.77 -12.91 -15.64
N GLU A 44 9.84 -12.99 -16.42
CA GLU A 44 10.87 -11.94 -16.43
C GLU A 44 10.33 -10.58 -16.86
N ALA A 45 9.50 -10.55 -17.91
CA ALA A 45 8.87 -9.33 -18.36
C ALA A 45 7.93 -8.73 -17.29
N ALA A 46 7.20 -9.59 -16.56
CA ALA A 46 6.36 -9.17 -15.45
C ALA A 46 7.19 -8.58 -14.30
N VAL A 47 8.28 -9.24 -13.90
CA VAL A 47 9.20 -8.73 -12.86
C VAL A 47 9.77 -7.37 -13.24
N ARG A 48 10.28 -7.21 -14.45
CA ARG A 48 10.80 -5.92 -14.95
C ARG A 48 9.71 -4.82 -14.97
N ALA A 49 8.48 -5.18 -15.33
CA ALA A 49 7.37 -4.25 -15.31
C ALA A 49 7.01 -3.81 -13.87
N GLU A 50 7.05 -4.75 -12.92
CA GLU A 50 6.86 -4.44 -11.50
C GLU A 50 7.96 -3.54 -10.94
N GLU A 51 9.23 -3.86 -11.22
CA GLU A 51 10.38 -3.04 -10.80
C GLU A 51 10.28 -1.61 -11.35
N LYS A 52 9.93 -1.47 -12.64
CA LYS A 52 9.69 -0.17 -13.27
C LYS A 52 8.57 0.60 -12.55
N GLY A 53 7.50 -0.08 -12.18
CA GLY A 53 6.39 0.52 -11.44
C GLY A 53 6.81 0.98 -10.03
N ARG A 54 7.55 0.15 -9.29
CA ARG A 54 8.05 0.50 -7.95
C ARG A 54 9.02 1.68 -8.00
N LYS A 55 9.97 1.66 -8.95
CA LYS A 55 10.92 2.76 -9.14
C LYS A 55 10.20 4.07 -9.43
N PHE A 56 9.21 4.07 -10.33
CA PHE A 56 8.41 5.25 -10.62
C PHE A 56 7.81 5.86 -9.35
N VAL A 57 7.19 5.05 -8.48
CA VAL A 57 6.57 5.55 -7.24
C VAL A 57 7.63 5.98 -6.21
N ALA A 58 8.77 5.28 -6.14
CA ALA A 58 9.87 5.67 -5.25
C ALA A 58 10.44 7.05 -5.57
N ASP A 59 10.48 7.41 -6.86
CA ASP A 59 11.00 8.69 -7.35
C ASP A 59 9.98 9.85 -7.20
N LEU A 60 8.70 9.57 -6.84
CA LEU A 60 7.71 10.62 -6.62
C LEU A 60 7.96 11.32 -5.27
N PRO A 61 7.95 12.63 -5.20
CA PRO A 61 8.00 13.35 -3.92
C PRO A 61 6.67 13.21 -3.15
N ASP A 62 6.72 13.32 -1.83
CA ASP A 62 5.54 13.13 -0.96
C ASP A 62 4.41 14.11 -1.26
N ASN A 63 4.73 15.35 -1.67
CA ASN A 63 3.76 16.34 -2.07
C ASN A 63 3.00 16.01 -3.37
N GLN A 64 3.47 15.07 -4.18
CA GLN A 64 2.70 14.53 -5.31
C GLN A 64 1.81 13.35 -4.90
N ILE A 65 2.08 12.73 -3.76
CA ILE A 65 1.26 11.65 -3.21
C ILE A 65 0.11 12.24 -2.38
N MET A 66 0.42 13.21 -1.54
CA MET A 66 -0.55 13.93 -0.71
C MET A 66 -0.26 15.42 -0.87
N GLY A 67 -0.90 16.03 -1.88
CA GLY A 67 -0.62 17.39 -2.31
C GLY A 67 -1.08 18.44 -1.31
N ILE A 68 -0.33 19.52 -1.27
CA ILE A 68 -0.71 20.75 -0.57
C ILE A 68 -0.53 21.89 -1.57
N ASN A 69 -1.56 22.74 -1.75
CA ASN A 69 -1.48 23.90 -2.62
C ASN A 69 -0.67 25.03 -1.95
N GLU A 70 -0.49 26.15 -2.67
CA GLU A 70 0.25 27.31 -2.17
C GLU A 70 -0.40 27.94 -0.93
N GLU A 71 -1.70 27.73 -0.73
CA GLU A 71 -2.47 28.21 0.41
C GLU A 71 -2.40 27.25 1.62
N GLY A 72 -1.65 26.15 1.53
CA GLY A 72 -1.52 25.13 2.57
C GLY A 72 -2.70 24.17 2.68
N GLN A 73 -3.62 24.17 1.70
CA GLN A 73 -4.79 23.29 1.68
C GLN A 73 -4.47 21.95 0.99
N PRO A 74 -5.03 20.84 1.49
CA PRO A 74 -4.82 19.55 0.86
C PRO A 74 -5.53 19.49 -0.50
N VAL A 75 -4.81 18.96 -1.51
CA VAL A 75 -5.31 18.77 -2.87
C VAL A 75 -5.07 17.32 -3.33
N ASN A 76 -6.01 16.82 -4.13
CA ASN A 76 -5.91 15.46 -4.66
C ASN A 76 -5.19 15.45 -6.02
N LEU A 77 -3.89 15.23 -6.01
CA LEU A 77 -3.08 15.10 -7.23
C LEU A 77 -3.07 13.68 -7.82
N LEU A 78 -3.74 12.71 -7.18
CA LEU A 78 -3.75 11.32 -7.63
C LEU A 78 -4.45 11.12 -8.97
N ASN A 79 -5.44 11.96 -9.29
CA ASN A 79 -6.12 11.92 -10.58
C ASN A 79 -5.21 12.40 -11.72
N ASP A 80 -4.44 13.45 -11.51
CA ASP A 80 -3.46 13.96 -12.47
C ASP A 80 -2.35 12.94 -12.71
N LEU A 81 -1.91 12.29 -11.62
CA LEU A 81 -0.95 11.21 -11.68
C LEU A 81 -1.47 10.02 -12.50
N ARG A 82 -2.72 9.59 -12.29
CA ARG A 82 -3.37 8.53 -13.08
C ARG A 82 -3.49 8.89 -14.55
N THR A 83 -3.86 10.11 -14.86
CA THR A 83 -3.93 10.63 -16.23
C THR A 83 -2.56 10.59 -16.88
N SER A 84 -1.53 11.06 -16.21
CA SER A 84 -0.15 11.03 -16.71
C SER A 84 0.38 9.62 -16.96
N LEU A 85 -0.03 8.64 -16.14
CA LEU A 85 0.30 7.23 -16.33
C LEU A 85 -0.36 6.61 -17.56
N SER A 86 -1.56 7.08 -17.94
CA SER A 86 -2.23 6.59 -19.15
C SER A 86 -1.50 7.03 -20.41
N THR A 87 -0.90 8.21 -20.41
CA THR A 87 -0.16 8.78 -21.55
C THR A 87 1.28 8.25 -21.69
N LYS A 88 1.90 7.81 -20.60
CA LYS A 88 3.30 7.33 -20.57
C LYS A 88 3.50 5.89 -21.06
N GLY A 89 2.48 5.22 -21.58
CA GLY A 89 2.61 3.90 -22.21
C GLY A 89 3.00 2.75 -21.26
N TYR A 90 2.70 2.85 -19.97
CA TYR A 90 2.90 1.75 -19.01
C TYR A 90 1.95 0.59 -19.31
N GLY A 91 2.49 -0.63 -19.39
CA GLY A 91 1.69 -1.85 -19.51
C GLY A 91 0.85 -2.13 -18.25
N THR A 92 -0.13 -3.01 -18.37
CA THR A 92 -1.11 -3.33 -17.31
C THR A 92 -0.46 -3.74 -15.98
N ILE A 93 0.61 -4.55 -16.02
CA ILE A 93 1.31 -5.01 -14.81
C ILE A 93 1.97 -3.83 -14.10
N ALA A 94 2.68 -2.97 -14.83
CA ALA A 94 3.31 -1.79 -14.28
C ALA A 94 2.28 -0.83 -13.67
N LYS A 95 1.14 -0.58 -14.35
CA LYS A 95 0.06 0.28 -13.85
C LYS A 95 -0.51 -0.25 -12.52
N ARG A 96 -0.83 -1.54 -12.43
CA ARG A 96 -1.32 -2.16 -11.19
C ARG A 96 -0.30 -2.05 -10.05
N THR A 97 0.97 -2.23 -10.36
CA THR A 97 2.05 -2.09 -9.37
C THR A 97 2.14 -0.64 -8.89
N ILE A 98 2.11 0.33 -9.81
CA ILE A 98 2.13 1.76 -9.48
C ILE A 98 0.94 2.11 -8.57
N GLU A 99 -0.28 1.71 -8.91
CA GLU A 99 -1.47 1.96 -8.09
C GLU A 99 -1.35 1.38 -6.68
N ARG A 100 -0.87 0.13 -6.55
CA ARG A 100 -0.65 -0.51 -5.27
C ARG A 100 0.39 0.22 -4.41
N GLU A 101 1.52 0.61 -5.01
CA GLU A 101 2.58 1.31 -4.30
C GLU A 101 2.19 2.75 -3.94
N ILE A 102 1.42 3.44 -4.79
CA ILE A 102 0.84 4.75 -4.47
C ILE A 102 -0.07 4.64 -3.24
N ARG A 103 -0.98 3.66 -3.17
CA ARG A 103 -1.84 3.44 -2.00
C ARG A 103 -1.02 3.23 -0.73
N ARG A 104 -0.01 2.36 -0.81
CA ARG A 104 0.87 2.06 0.32
C ARG A 104 1.61 3.31 0.80
N ARG A 105 2.16 4.07 -0.13
CA ARG A 105 2.89 5.28 0.19
C ARG A 105 1.97 6.38 0.71
N PHE A 106 0.78 6.55 0.13
CA PHE A 106 -0.24 7.46 0.62
C PHE A 106 -0.58 7.18 2.09
N ALA A 107 -0.84 5.92 2.45
CA ALA A 107 -1.13 5.56 3.83
C ALA A 107 0.04 5.92 4.78
N THR A 108 1.28 5.79 4.33
CA THR A 108 2.47 6.17 5.11
C THR A 108 2.57 7.69 5.28
N VAL A 109 2.39 8.46 4.20
CA VAL A 109 2.43 9.93 4.23
C VAL A 109 1.29 10.46 5.10
N ALA A 110 0.07 9.97 4.91
CA ALA A 110 -1.08 10.32 5.73
C ALA A 110 -0.83 10.04 7.23
N LYS A 111 -0.24 8.86 7.54
CA LYS A 111 0.15 8.51 8.90
C LYS A 111 1.11 9.54 9.49
N ASN A 112 2.17 9.88 8.79
CA ASN A 112 3.15 10.86 9.26
C ASN A 112 2.50 12.22 9.48
N THR A 113 1.62 12.63 8.58
CA THR A 113 0.90 13.91 8.66
C THR A 113 0.03 13.99 9.92
N TYR A 114 -0.82 12.98 10.19
CA TYR A 114 -1.66 13.03 11.38
C TYR A 114 -0.90 12.76 12.69
N VAL A 115 0.19 11.98 12.67
CA VAL A 115 1.06 11.79 13.83
C VAL A 115 1.74 13.10 14.24
N ASN A 116 2.30 13.84 13.28
CA ASN A 116 2.93 15.14 13.54
C ASN A 116 1.93 16.15 14.08
N LYS A 117 0.73 16.21 13.49
CA LYS A 117 -0.33 17.12 13.99
C LYS A 117 -0.82 16.74 15.37
N ALA A 118 -0.99 15.46 15.66
CA ALA A 118 -1.37 15.01 16.99
C ALA A 118 -0.28 15.33 18.04
N ALA A 119 1.00 15.22 17.69
CA ALA A 119 2.10 15.64 18.58
C ALA A 119 2.05 17.13 18.88
N GLU A 120 1.88 18.00 17.85
CA GLU A 120 1.72 19.45 17.99
C GLU A 120 0.53 19.79 18.91
N LEU A 121 -0.65 19.22 18.61
CA LEU A 121 -1.86 19.51 19.37
C LEU A 121 -1.81 18.92 20.80
N SER A 122 -1.15 17.80 21.02
CA SER A 122 -0.99 17.21 22.35
C SER A 122 -0.10 18.08 23.26
N ALA A 123 0.93 18.71 22.69
CA ALA A 123 1.73 19.67 23.42
C ALA A 123 0.93 20.94 23.76
N LYS A 124 0.15 21.46 22.78
CA LYS A 124 -0.69 22.65 22.95
C LYS A 124 -1.80 22.42 23.97
N TYR A 125 -2.47 21.25 23.94
CA TYR A 125 -3.62 20.91 24.77
C TYR A 125 -3.31 19.85 25.83
N ARG A 126 -2.13 19.93 26.45
CA ARG A 126 -1.57 18.95 27.38
C ARG A 126 -2.54 18.47 28.49
N PHE A 127 -3.47 19.32 28.93
CA PHE A 127 -4.46 19.02 29.98
C PHE A 127 -5.91 19.28 29.53
N GLN A 128 -6.15 19.44 28.24
CA GLN A 128 -7.43 19.78 27.64
C GLN A 128 -7.87 18.76 26.59
N PRO A 129 -8.26 17.54 27.00
CA PRO A 129 -8.51 16.43 26.07
C PRO A 129 -9.67 16.71 25.10
N THR A 130 -10.67 17.50 25.49
CA THR A 130 -11.79 17.88 24.63
C THR A 130 -11.33 18.79 23.50
N LYS A 131 -10.56 19.84 23.80
CA LYS A 131 -10.01 20.74 22.79
C LYS A 131 -9.06 20.04 21.83
N PHE A 132 -8.21 19.14 22.35
CA PHE A 132 -7.38 18.30 21.50
C PHE A 132 -8.24 17.52 20.51
N GLN A 133 -9.29 16.86 20.98
CA GLN A 133 -10.16 16.06 20.12
C GLN A 133 -10.85 16.88 19.04
N GLU A 134 -11.41 18.04 19.37
CA GLU A 134 -12.08 18.94 18.43
C GLU A 134 -11.13 19.40 17.31
N GLU A 135 -9.99 19.95 17.68
CA GLU A 135 -8.99 20.46 16.72
C GLU A 135 -8.43 19.33 15.86
N PHE A 136 -8.14 18.18 16.46
CA PHE A 136 -7.61 17.05 15.72
C PHE A 136 -8.64 16.44 14.77
N SER A 137 -9.90 16.33 15.17
CA SER A 137 -10.98 15.84 14.30
C SER A 137 -11.21 16.79 13.12
N ASN A 138 -11.24 18.12 13.37
CA ASN A 138 -11.35 19.11 12.32
C ASN A 138 -10.17 19.03 11.33
N PHE A 139 -8.96 18.84 11.82
CA PHE A 139 -7.79 18.62 10.97
C PHE A 139 -7.96 17.39 10.10
N LEU A 140 -8.37 16.24 10.66
CA LEU A 140 -8.56 15.01 9.88
C LEU A 140 -9.62 15.17 8.79
N LEU A 141 -10.74 15.83 9.09
CA LEU A 141 -11.81 16.10 8.13
C LEU A 141 -11.31 16.99 6.98
N THR A 142 -10.56 18.04 7.30
CA THR A 142 -9.96 18.93 6.31
C THR A 142 -8.97 18.18 5.41
N GLN A 143 -8.09 17.38 6.00
CA GLN A 143 -7.14 16.58 5.25
C GLN A 143 -7.81 15.52 4.35
N ALA A 144 -8.93 14.95 4.78
CA ALA A 144 -9.65 13.91 4.05
C ALA A 144 -10.60 14.47 2.97
N GLN A 145 -10.91 15.76 3.00
CA GLN A 145 -11.90 16.39 2.13
C GLN A 145 -11.67 16.17 0.62
N PRO A 146 -10.43 16.33 0.06
CA PRO A 146 -10.20 16.17 -1.37
C PRO A 146 -10.12 14.71 -1.84
N TYR A 147 -10.20 13.75 -0.94
CA TYR A 147 -10.03 12.33 -1.24
C TYR A 147 -11.32 11.55 -1.11
N ASP A 148 -11.44 10.46 -1.91
CA ASP A 148 -12.56 9.54 -1.89
C ASP A 148 -12.13 8.12 -1.52
N GLY A 149 -13.12 7.27 -1.16
CA GLY A 149 -12.95 5.83 -0.95
C GLY A 149 -11.84 5.50 0.04
N GLU A 150 -10.94 4.60 -0.36
CA GLU A 150 -9.88 4.08 0.50
C GLU A 150 -8.84 5.13 0.96
N TYR A 151 -8.59 6.16 0.16
CA TYR A 151 -7.66 7.23 0.53
C TYR A 151 -8.24 8.10 1.66
N ARG A 152 -9.52 8.44 1.55
CA ARG A 152 -10.24 9.13 2.61
C ARG A 152 -10.28 8.31 3.90
N ASN A 153 -10.59 7.03 3.79
CA ASN A 153 -10.63 6.11 4.93
C ASN A 153 -9.26 5.94 5.59
N ALA A 154 -8.17 5.88 4.81
CA ALA A 154 -6.82 5.80 5.37
C ALA A 154 -6.49 6.98 6.29
N ILE A 155 -6.96 8.20 5.96
CA ILE A 155 -6.79 9.38 6.82
C ILE A 155 -7.70 9.31 8.03
N LEU A 156 -9.01 9.07 7.83
CA LEU A 156 -10.01 9.16 8.88
C LEU A 156 -9.88 8.02 9.90
N ASP A 157 -9.82 6.77 9.44
CA ASP A 157 -9.78 5.61 10.35
C ASP A 157 -8.45 5.54 11.10
N GLY A 158 -7.34 5.68 10.36
CA GLY A 158 -5.99 5.69 10.94
C GLY A 158 -5.79 6.86 11.91
N GLY A 159 -6.20 8.06 11.50
CA GLY A 159 -6.10 9.27 12.30
C GLY A 159 -6.98 9.23 13.54
N THR A 160 -8.23 8.78 13.42
CA THR A 160 -9.16 8.67 14.54
C THR A 160 -8.65 7.68 15.59
N ALA A 161 -8.19 6.49 15.16
CA ALA A 161 -7.62 5.50 16.07
C ALA A 161 -6.38 6.03 16.81
N TYR A 162 -5.48 6.72 16.09
CA TYR A 162 -4.30 7.33 16.69
C TYR A 162 -4.67 8.48 17.65
N GLY A 163 -5.59 9.36 17.24
CA GLY A 163 -6.07 10.46 18.07
C GLY A 163 -6.72 10.01 19.38
N ALA A 164 -7.46 8.91 19.35
CA ALA A 164 -8.04 8.29 20.55
C ALA A 164 -6.97 7.84 21.55
N ALA A 165 -5.89 7.22 21.06
CA ALA A 165 -4.76 6.82 21.90
C ALA A 165 -4.05 8.03 22.53
N VAL A 166 -3.79 9.09 21.74
CA VAL A 166 -3.18 10.34 22.26
C VAL A 166 -4.08 11.01 23.27
N LYS A 167 -5.38 11.13 22.98
CA LYS A 167 -6.37 11.68 23.93
C LYS A 167 -6.37 10.96 25.26
N SER A 168 -6.31 9.62 25.24
CA SER A 168 -6.23 8.82 26.47
C SER A 168 -5.04 9.21 27.34
N ASN A 169 -3.88 9.47 26.73
CA ASN A 169 -2.69 9.95 27.44
C ASN A 169 -2.89 11.35 28.01
N ILE A 170 -3.53 12.25 27.26
CA ILE A 170 -3.86 13.62 27.76
C ILE A 170 -4.81 13.56 28.95
N VAL A 171 -5.82 12.67 28.92
CA VAL A 171 -6.73 12.46 30.05
C VAL A 171 -5.97 11.99 31.29
N LYS A 172 -5.07 11.00 31.17
CA LYS A 172 -4.23 10.53 32.28
C LYS A 172 -3.39 11.67 32.86
N ASN A 173 -2.74 12.46 32.01
CA ASN A 173 -1.92 13.61 32.44
C ASN A 173 -2.78 14.69 33.14
N SER A 174 -3.99 14.91 32.65
CA SER A 174 -4.92 15.86 33.25
C SER A 174 -5.34 15.42 34.67
N LEU A 175 -5.64 14.15 34.87
CA LEU A 175 -5.98 13.57 36.18
C LEU A 175 -4.82 13.69 37.16
N ILE A 176 -3.60 13.32 36.74
CA ILE A 176 -2.39 13.44 37.58
C ILE A 176 -2.18 14.91 37.97
N ASN A 177 -2.34 15.85 37.04
CA ASN A 177 -2.19 17.27 37.33
C ASN A 177 -3.26 17.78 38.33
N GLN A 178 -4.51 17.34 38.19
CA GLN A 178 -5.57 17.66 39.14
C GLN A 178 -5.28 17.13 40.54
N GLN A 179 -4.81 15.88 40.65
CA GLN A 179 -4.40 15.29 41.94
C GLN A 179 -3.26 16.08 42.59
N ARG A 180 -2.25 16.50 41.80
CA ARG A 180 -1.14 17.31 42.31
C ARG A 180 -1.63 18.66 42.82
N ILE A 181 -2.46 19.37 42.05
CA ILE A 181 -3.03 20.66 42.47
C ILE A 181 -3.87 20.50 43.76
N SER A 182 -4.66 19.42 43.85
CA SER A 182 -5.44 19.16 45.04
C SER A 182 -4.55 18.92 46.26
N ALA A 183 -3.49 18.13 46.13
CA ALA A 183 -2.54 17.88 47.19
C ALA A 183 -1.80 19.14 47.65
N GLU A 184 -1.39 20.00 46.71
CA GLU A 184 -0.78 21.30 46.97
C GLU A 184 -1.73 22.21 47.75
N ASN A 185 -3.02 22.30 47.34
CA ASN A 185 -4.02 23.09 48.04
C ASN A 185 -4.27 22.58 49.47
N TRP A 186 -4.34 21.25 49.68
CA TRP A 186 -4.46 20.66 51.00
C TRP A 186 -3.28 21.00 51.94
N SER A 187 -2.04 20.99 51.42
CA SER A 187 -0.87 21.38 52.21
C SER A 187 -0.91 22.87 52.64
N VAL A 188 -1.30 23.74 51.74
CA VAL A 188 -1.44 25.19 52.03
C VAL A 188 -2.56 25.49 53.04
N GLU A 189 -3.67 24.73 52.99
CA GLU A 189 -4.74 24.87 53.99
C GLU A 189 -4.33 24.34 55.36
N ALA A 190 -3.62 23.23 55.39
CA ALA A 190 -3.08 22.66 56.63
C ALA A 190 -2.09 23.60 57.33
N GLU A 191 -1.20 24.26 56.58
CA GLU A 191 -0.26 25.27 57.10
C GLU A 191 -0.94 26.53 57.67
N LYS A 192 -2.13 26.89 57.19
CA LYS A 192 -2.89 28.03 57.70
C LYS A 192 -3.65 27.77 58.98
N THR A 193 -3.79 26.49 59.34
CA THR A 193 -4.63 26.05 60.49
C THR A 193 -3.78 25.80 61.74
N TYR A 194 -2.48 25.87 61.64
CA TYR A 194 -1.50 25.83 62.74
C TYR A 194 -0.81 27.19 62.91
#